data_95c7f6eb8d8e5356e1529b39835f41b2
#
_entry.id   95c7f6eb8d8e5356e1529b39835f41b2
#
_cell.length_a   1.000
_cell.length_b   1.000
_cell.length_c   1.000
_cell.angle_alpha   90.00
_cell.angle_beta   90.00
_cell.angle_gamma   90.00
#
_symmetry.space_group_name_H-M   'P 1'
#
loop_
_entity.id
_entity.type
_entity.pdbx_description
1 polymer ?
#
loop_
_entity_poly.entity_id
_entity_poly.type
_entity_poly.pdbx_seq_one_letter_code
_entity_poly.pdbx_strand_id
1 'polypeptide(L)'
;MPLGGGVAHAFVVPAARGASIWAPQGASVASDGSVYVVTGNALTAGFGYSDSVLQLSPDLGSVKSYFAPSNWQALNAGDTDLGSTGAALLPAIDRVFVIGKEGIGYLLRMGALGGIGGQEASLHVCAGAWGGTARLGSMVFVPCSDGLYAVSVSATSMQVAWHVGRPALAPPVTAAGALWAIDASSGTLYAFEPATGKNVYSTSIGAANRYSTPAATEGFVVAPSGNKVVAVSVSG
;
A
#
# COMPACT_ATOMS: atom_id res chain seq x y z
N MET A 1 -5.75 -28.41 4.48
CA MET A 1 -7.04 -28.39 3.75
C MET A 1 -6.76 -28.87 2.33
N PRO A 2 -7.41 -29.94 1.84
CA PRO A 2 -7.20 -30.35 0.46
C PRO A 2 -7.75 -29.27 -0.47
N LEU A 3 -6.94 -28.83 -1.43
CA LEU A 3 -7.38 -27.99 -2.54
C LEU A 3 -8.27 -28.86 -3.44
N GLY A 4 -9.58 -28.82 -3.20
CA GLY A 4 -10.55 -29.36 -4.16
C GLY A 4 -10.45 -28.51 -5.42
N GLY A 5 -10.37 -29.12 -6.61
CA GLY A 5 -10.34 -28.39 -7.87
C GLY A 5 -11.57 -27.48 -8.01
N GLY A 6 -11.42 -26.20 -7.71
CA GLY A 6 -12.44 -25.18 -7.88
C GLY A 6 -12.31 -24.49 -9.24
N VAL A 7 -13.38 -23.85 -9.70
CA VAL A 7 -13.37 -22.96 -10.86
C VAL A 7 -12.62 -21.68 -10.49
N ALA A 8 -11.67 -21.26 -11.31
CA ALA A 8 -11.01 -19.97 -11.14
C ALA A 8 -11.97 -18.83 -11.51
N HIS A 9 -12.16 -17.88 -10.61
CA HIS A 9 -12.88 -16.65 -10.88
C HIS A 9 -11.90 -15.52 -11.18
N ALA A 10 -12.25 -14.61 -12.07
CA ALA A 10 -11.43 -13.48 -12.45
C ALA A 10 -12.28 -12.23 -12.64
N PHE A 11 -11.79 -11.10 -12.12
CA PHE A 11 -12.30 -9.77 -12.45
C PHE A 11 -11.37 -9.15 -13.50
N VAL A 12 -11.95 -8.59 -14.55
CA VAL A 12 -11.22 -7.85 -15.59
C VAL A 12 -11.66 -6.40 -15.52
N VAL A 13 -10.70 -5.49 -15.36
CA VAL A 13 -10.97 -4.05 -15.40
C VAL A 13 -11.48 -3.68 -16.80
N PRO A 14 -12.63 -2.98 -16.93
CA PRO A 14 -13.27 -2.76 -18.23
C PRO A 14 -12.58 -1.69 -19.12
N ALA A 15 -11.46 -1.13 -18.69
CA ALA A 15 -10.64 -0.25 -19.52
C ALA A 15 -10.13 -1.00 -20.75
N ALA A 16 -10.21 -0.40 -21.94
CA ALA A 16 -9.78 -1.05 -23.19
C ALA A 16 -8.26 -1.28 -23.26
N ARG A 17 -7.46 -0.44 -22.59
CA ARG A 17 -6.00 -0.58 -22.43
C ARG A 17 -5.55 0.08 -21.12
N GLY A 18 -4.61 -0.54 -20.42
CA GLY A 18 -4.08 -0.04 -19.15
C GLY A 18 -5.02 -0.34 -17.98
N ALA A 19 -5.09 0.56 -17.01
CA ALA A 19 -5.78 0.41 -15.73
C ALA A 19 -5.39 -0.89 -15.00
N SER A 20 -4.11 -1.22 -15.06
CA SER A 20 -3.57 -2.46 -14.49
C SER A 20 -3.68 -2.46 -12.97
N ILE A 21 -4.00 -3.61 -12.41
CA ILE A 21 -3.94 -3.85 -10.96
C ILE A 21 -2.49 -4.25 -10.64
N TRP A 22 -1.70 -3.31 -10.12
CA TRP A 22 -0.29 -3.58 -9.80
C TRP A 22 -0.16 -4.39 -8.52
N ALA A 23 -1.01 -4.11 -7.55
CA ALA A 23 -1.07 -4.78 -6.26
C ALA A 23 0.30 -5.05 -5.61
N PRO A 24 1.18 -4.05 -5.43
CA PRO A 24 2.53 -4.27 -4.92
C PRO A 24 2.57 -4.83 -3.49
N GLN A 25 1.47 -4.74 -2.76
CA GLN A 25 1.27 -5.35 -1.45
C GLN A 25 0.27 -6.53 -1.47
N GLY A 26 -0.16 -6.97 -2.67
CA GLY A 26 -1.28 -7.88 -2.85
C GLY A 26 -2.64 -7.16 -2.75
N ALA A 27 -3.71 -7.87 -3.09
CA ALA A 27 -5.07 -7.41 -2.83
C ALA A 27 -5.36 -7.44 -1.33
N SER A 28 -6.11 -6.45 -0.83
CA SER A 28 -6.55 -6.44 0.57
C SER A 28 -7.93 -7.08 0.68
N VAL A 29 -8.12 -7.97 1.65
CA VAL A 29 -9.38 -8.71 1.85
C VAL A 29 -9.99 -8.28 3.18
N ALA A 30 -11.25 -7.88 3.16
CA ALA A 30 -12.02 -7.54 4.34
C ALA A 30 -12.63 -8.79 5.00
N SER A 31 -13.13 -8.66 6.22
CA SER A 31 -13.71 -9.78 6.98
C SER A 31 -14.96 -10.37 6.35
N ASP A 32 -15.68 -9.60 5.52
CA ASP A 32 -16.84 -10.07 4.74
C ASP A 32 -16.42 -10.79 3.43
N GLY A 33 -15.12 -10.97 3.20
CA GLY A 33 -14.55 -11.54 1.97
C GLY A 33 -14.44 -10.57 0.80
N SER A 34 -14.92 -9.33 0.91
CA SER A 34 -14.75 -8.31 -0.15
C SER A 34 -13.27 -8.05 -0.42
N VAL A 35 -12.92 -7.98 -1.70
CA VAL A 35 -11.54 -7.80 -2.18
C VAL A 35 -11.33 -6.36 -2.63
N TYR A 36 -10.32 -5.70 -2.11
CA TYR A 36 -9.95 -4.33 -2.48
C TYR A 36 -8.68 -4.35 -3.32
N VAL A 37 -8.77 -3.74 -4.51
CA VAL A 37 -7.63 -3.56 -5.42
C VAL A 37 -7.54 -2.10 -5.85
N VAL A 38 -6.36 -1.69 -6.28
CA VAL A 38 -6.12 -0.34 -6.81
C VAL A 38 -5.58 -0.45 -8.22
N THR A 39 -6.16 0.33 -9.13
CA THR A 39 -5.77 0.37 -10.53
C THR A 39 -4.88 1.57 -10.82
N GLY A 40 -4.00 1.43 -11.80
CA GLY A 40 -3.22 2.53 -12.35
C GLY A 40 -3.90 3.21 -13.53
N ASN A 41 -3.12 4.00 -14.26
CA ASN A 41 -3.57 4.78 -15.41
C ASN A 41 -4.11 3.89 -16.56
N ALA A 42 -5.10 4.39 -17.29
CA ALA A 42 -5.52 3.83 -18.57
C ALA A 42 -4.86 4.55 -19.73
N LEU A 43 -4.66 3.83 -20.83
CA LEU A 43 -4.14 4.37 -22.08
C LEU A 43 -5.25 4.78 -23.06
N THR A 44 -6.45 5.02 -22.52
CA THR A 44 -7.67 5.40 -23.27
C THR A 44 -8.37 6.55 -22.57
N ALA A 45 -9.18 7.33 -23.32
CA ALA A 45 -9.88 8.50 -22.78
C ALA A 45 -11.07 8.14 -21.86
N GLY A 46 -11.55 6.89 -21.89
CA GLY A 46 -12.67 6.44 -21.04
C GLY A 46 -12.21 6.20 -19.60
N PHE A 47 -13.13 6.41 -18.64
CA PHE A 47 -12.85 6.18 -17.22
C PHE A 47 -12.41 4.73 -16.93
N GLY A 48 -13.26 3.76 -17.33
CA GLY A 48 -12.94 2.33 -17.25
C GLY A 48 -12.35 1.86 -15.90
N TYR A 49 -12.61 2.58 -14.82
CA TYR A 49 -12.00 2.39 -13.49
C TYR A 49 -10.47 2.56 -13.48
N SER A 50 -9.92 3.46 -14.28
CA SER A 50 -8.52 3.87 -14.13
C SER A 50 -8.30 4.67 -12.85
N ASP A 51 -7.11 4.60 -12.28
CA ASP A 51 -6.71 5.32 -11.07
C ASP A 51 -7.76 5.24 -9.96
N SER A 52 -8.22 4.01 -9.69
CA SER A 52 -9.36 3.75 -8.81
C SER A 52 -9.05 2.74 -7.72
N VAL A 53 -9.71 2.88 -6.58
CA VAL A 53 -9.89 1.79 -5.61
C VAL A 53 -11.18 1.08 -5.95
N LEU A 54 -11.12 -0.23 -6.13
CA LEU A 54 -12.29 -1.07 -6.38
C LEU A 54 -12.52 -2.00 -5.19
N GLN A 55 -13.75 -2.04 -4.70
CA GLN A 55 -14.23 -3.08 -3.82
C GLN A 55 -14.99 -4.11 -4.65
N LEU A 56 -14.45 -5.30 -4.75
CA LEU A 56 -15.03 -6.43 -5.48
C LEU A 56 -15.80 -7.35 -4.53
N SER A 57 -16.78 -8.05 -5.06
CA SER A 57 -17.44 -9.15 -4.36
C SER A 57 -16.44 -10.29 -4.07
N PRO A 58 -16.70 -11.15 -3.04
CA PRO A 58 -15.78 -12.25 -2.68
C PRO A 58 -15.50 -13.23 -3.82
N ASP A 59 -16.45 -13.41 -4.73
CA ASP A 59 -16.36 -14.27 -5.91
C ASP A 59 -15.75 -13.55 -7.13
N LEU A 60 -15.34 -12.28 -6.98
CA LEU A 60 -14.84 -11.40 -8.03
C LEU A 60 -15.86 -11.12 -9.16
N GLY A 61 -17.14 -11.45 -8.98
CA GLY A 61 -18.17 -11.33 -10.00
C GLY A 61 -18.65 -9.90 -10.26
N SER A 62 -18.44 -8.98 -9.31
CA SER A 62 -18.94 -7.61 -9.42
C SER A 62 -18.13 -6.58 -8.64
N VAL A 63 -18.18 -5.32 -9.10
CA VAL A 63 -17.72 -4.14 -8.35
C VAL A 63 -18.86 -3.70 -7.41
N LYS A 64 -18.65 -3.84 -6.10
CA LYS A 64 -19.60 -3.42 -5.06
C LYS A 64 -19.57 -1.91 -4.84
N SER A 65 -18.41 -1.31 -4.89
CA SER A 65 -18.16 0.11 -4.70
C SER A 65 -16.82 0.49 -5.33
N TYR A 66 -16.64 1.75 -5.68
CA TYR A 66 -15.38 2.27 -6.17
C TYR A 66 -15.12 3.70 -5.70
N PHE A 67 -13.88 4.11 -5.80
CA PHE A 67 -13.43 5.49 -5.66
C PHE A 67 -12.43 5.81 -6.77
N ALA A 68 -12.49 7.02 -7.31
CA ALA A 68 -11.42 7.62 -8.10
C ALA A 68 -11.24 9.09 -7.70
N PRO A 69 -10.02 9.64 -7.71
CA PRO A 69 -9.82 11.08 -7.54
C PRO A 69 -10.57 11.87 -8.61
N SER A 70 -11.02 13.08 -8.28
CA SER A 70 -11.71 13.94 -9.25
C SER A 70 -10.83 14.35 -10.44
N ASN A 71 -9.52 14.32 -10.25
CA ASN A 71 -8.52 14.61 -11.28
C ASN A 71 -7.97 13.35 -12.01
N TRP A 72 -8.68 12.23 -11.97
CA TRP A 72 -8.26 10.96 -12.58
C TRP A 72 -7.79 11.08 -14.04
N GLN A 73 -8.37 12.00 -14.84
CA GLN A 73 -7.93 12.25 -16.22
C GLN A 73 -6.51 12.82 -16.28
N ALA A 74 -6.18 13.71 -15.34
CA ALA A 74 -4.83 14.26 -15.25
C ALA A 74 -3.83 13.21 -14.77
N LEU A 75 -4.24 12.32 -13.84
CA LEU A 75 -3.42 11.19 -13.40
C LEU A 75 -3.13 10.24 -14.57
N ASN A 76 -4.14 9.87 -15.36
CA ASN A 76 -3.98 9.08 -16.59
C ASN A 76 -2.98 9.72 -17.57
N ALA A 77 -3.12 11.02 -17.84
CA ALA A 77 -2.28 11.73 -18.80
C ALA A 77 -0.83 11.86 -18.32
N GLY A 78 -0.62 11.97 -17.00
CA GLY A 78 0.68 12.18 -16.37
C GLY A 78 1.41 10.91 -15.96
N ASP A 79 0.87 9.71 -16.21
CA ASP A 79 1.41 8.45 -15.66
C ASP A 79 1.58 8.52 -14.13
N THR A 80 0.61 9.13 -13.46
CA THR A 80 0.66 9.43 -12.02
C THR A 80 -0.25 8.46 -11.25
N ASP A 81 0.02 7.16 -11.41
CA ASP A 81 -0.83 6.09 -10.95
C ASP A 81 -1.19 6.14 -9.47
N LEU A 82 -2.50 6.05 -9.19
CA LEU A 82 -2.99 5.74 -7.84
C LEU A 82 -2.60 4.30 -7.43
N GLY A 83 -2.58 3.37 -8.39
CA GLY A 83 -2.26 1.96 -8.20
C GLY A 83 -0.79 1.65 -7.94
N SER A 84 0.08 2.65 -7.80
CA SER A 84 1.49 2.46 -7.41
C SER A 84 1.66 1.95 -5.97
N THR A 85 0.60 2.02 -5.16
CA THR A 85 0.47 1.34 -3.85
C THR A 85 -0.79 0.48 -3.82
N GLY A 86 -1.13 -0.08 -2.66
CA GLY A 86 -2.37 -0.83 -2.45
C GLY A 86 -3.29 -0.13 -1.45
N ALA A 87 -4.48 -0.67 -1.26
CA ALA A 87 -5.45 -0.19 -0.30
C ALA A 87 -5.12 -0.70 1.12
N ALA A 88 -4.91 0.19 2.09
CA ALA A 88 -4.76 -0.15 3.49
C ALA A 88 -6.14 -0.14 4.18
N LEU A 89 -6.64 -1.32 4.55
CA LEU A 89 -7.91 -1.42 5.27
C LEU A 89 -7.71 -1.12 6.75
N LEU A 90 -8.56 -0.27 7.31
CA LEU A 90 -8.57 0.16 8.72
C LEU A 90 -9.94 -0.19 9.36
N PRO A 91 -10.20 -1.50 9.55
CA PRO A 91 -11.55 -1.96 9.92
C PRO A 91 -12.02 -1.46 11.28
N ALA A 92 -11.11 -1.21 12.23
CA ALA A 92 -11.47 -0.70 13.55
C ALA A 92 -12.15 0.69 13.52
N ILE A 93 -11.93 1.46 12.45
CA ILE A 93 -12.50 2.80 12.25
C ILE A 93 -13.36 2.89 10.97
N ASP A 94 -13.65 1.75 10.32
CA ASP A 94 -14.43 1.66 9.09
C ASP A 94 -13.87 2.51 7.94
N ARG A 95 -12.54 2.46 7.72
CA ARG A 95 -11.87 3.29 6.71
C ARG A 95 -10.93 2.48 5.82
N VAL A 96 -10.71 3.02 4.62
CA VAL A 96 -9.66 2.61 3.68
C VAL A 96 -8.75 3.81 3.44
N PHE A 97 -7.46 3.62 3.56
CA PHE A 97 -6.46 4.59 3.14
C PHE A 97 -5.82 4.13 1.83
N VAL A 98 -5.63 5.03 0.89
CA VAL A 98 -4.89 4.81 -0.36
C VAL A 98 -4.08 6.05 -0.70
N ILE A 99 -2.94 5.84 -1.34
CA ILE A 99 -2.03 6.89 -1.83
C ILE A 99 -1.35 6.37 -3.09
N GLY A 100 -0.95 7.25 -4.00
CA GLY A 100 -0.24 6.88 -5.22
C GLY A 100 0.92 7.82 -5.55
N LYS A 101 1.32 7.84 -6.81
CA LYS A 101 2.45 8.65 -7.32
C LYS A 101 2.26 10.17 -7.12
N GLU A 102 1.02 10.65 -7.00
CA GLU A 102 0.73 12.07 -6.71
C GLU A 102 1.13 12.47 -5.27
N GLY A 103 1.30 11.50 -4.37
CA GLY A 103 1.61 11.77 -2.96
C GLY A 103 0.43 12.28 -2.15
N ILE A 104 -0.77 12.26 -2.71
CA ILE A 104 -2.02 12.57 -2.02
C ILE A 104 -2.60 11.28 -1.42
N GLY A 105 -2.74 11.26 -0.09
CA GLY A 105 -3.48 10.22 0.62
C GLY A 105 -4.97 10.53 0.63
N TYR A 106 -5.80 9.52 0.36
CA TYR A 106 -7.25 9.60 0.39
C TYR A 106 -7.81 8.70 1.49
N LEU A 107 -8.75 9.24 2.25
CA LEU A 107 -9.51 8.53 3.27
C LEU A 107 -10.89 8.20 2.70
N LEU A 108 -11.22 6.92 2.66
CA LEU A 108 -12.47 6.42 2.10
C LEU A 108 -13.24 5.64 3.16
N ARG A 109 -14.54 5.55 3.01
CA ARG A 109 -15.38 4.69 3.84
C ARG A 109 -15.37 3.26 3.33
N MET A 110 -15.17 2.27 4.20
CA MET A 110 -15.31 0.86 3.82
C MET A 110 -16.76 0.58 3.37
N GLY A 111 -16.92 -0.22 2.31
CA GLY A 111 -18.24 -0.56 1.79
C GLY A 111 -18.97 0.52 1.01
N ALA A 112 -18.52 1.79 1.08
CA ALA A 112 -19.12 2.93 0.38
C ALA A 112 -18.04 3.93 -0.04
N LEU A 113 -17.20 3.55 -1.03
CA LEU A 113 -16.00 4.29 -1.40
C LEU A 113 -16.23 5.68 -2.00
N GLY A 114 -17.45 6.01 -2.41
CA GLY A 114 -17.88 7.37 -2.73
C GLY A 114 -17.88 7.74 -4.22
N GLY A 115 -17.39 6.88 -5.11
CA GLY A 115 -17.31 7.18 -6.56
C GLY A 115 -16.23 8.20 -6.89
N ILE A 116 -16.39 8.97 -7.96
CA ILE A 116 -15.40 9.97 -8.39
C ILE A 116 -15.45 11.18 -7.45
N GLY A 117 -14.32 11.50 -6.80
CA GLY A 117 -14.17 12.64 -5.90
C GLY A 117 -14.93 12.51 -4.57
N GLY A 118 -15.37 11.30 -4.20
CA GLY A 118 -16.17 11.08 -2.99
C GLY A 118 -15.38 10.64 -1.75
N GLN A 119 -14.10 11.02 -1.65
CA GLN A 119 -13.30 10.78 -0.45
C GLN A 119 -13.82 11.57 0.76
N GLU A 120 -13.71 10.97 1.97
CA GLU A 120 -14.05 11.64 3.23
C GLU A 120 -13.04 12.74 3.57
N ALA A 121 -11.76 12.51 3.26
CA ALA A 121 -10.68 13.47 3.42
C ALA A 121 -9.54 13.18 2.44
N SER A 122 -8.70 14.19 2.20
CA SER A 122 -7.43 14.06 1.48
C SER A 122 -6.31 14.79 2.22
N LEU A 123 -5.08 14.32 2.05
CA LEU A 123 -3.89 14.87 2.68
C LEU A 123 -2.71 14.76 1.71
N HIS A 124 -2.00 15.86 1.43
CA HIS A 124 -0.69 15.76 0.80
C HIS A 124 0.31 15.18 1.82
N VAL A 125 0.78 13.97 1.56
CA VAL A 125 1.67 13.23 2.47
C VAL A 125 3.13 13.43 2.08
N CYS A 126 3.47 13.27 0.80
CA CYS A 126 4.85 13.22 0.33
C CYS A 126 4.97 13.49 -1.19
N ALA A 127 6.19 13.46 -1.72
CA ALA A 127 6.46 13.71 -3.14
C ALA A 127 5.98 12.59 -4.09
N GLY A 128 5.43 11.51 -3.56
CA GLY A 128 4.88 10.37 -4.30
C GLY A 128 5.22 9.05 -3.63
N ALA A 129 4.30 8.09 -3.67
CA ALA A 129 4.40 6.81 -3.00
C ALA A 129 4.43 5.63 -3.98
N TRP A 130 5.24 4.63 -3.68
CA TRP A 130 5.39 3.40 -4.47
C TRP A 130 5.58 2.18 -3.57
N GLY A 131 5.01 1.07 -3.97
CA GLY A 131 5.13 -0.19 -3.27
C GLY A 131 4.09 -0.39 -2.18
N GLY A 132 4.27 -1.39 -1.33
CA GLY A 132 3.31 -1.70 -0.27
C GLY A 132 3.38 -0.74 0.91
N THR A 133 2.23 -0.44 1.49
CA THR A 133 2.13 0.23 2.80
C THR A 133 2.07 -0.82 3.91
N ALA A 134 2.56 -0.47 5.11
CA ALA A 134 2.30 -1.26 6.31
C ALA A 134 1.34 -0.50 7.23
N ARG A 135 0.73 -1.20 8.20
CA ARG A 135 -0.13 -0.57 9.20
C ARG A 135 0.06 -1.16 10.59
N LEU A 136 -0.20 -0.34 11.59
CA LEU A 136 -0.30 -0.75 12.99
C LEU A 136 -1.44 0.04 13.66
N GLY A 137 -2.52 -0.65 13.99
CA GLY A 137 -3.74 0.02 14.42
C GLY A 137 -4.27 0.98 13.35
N SER A 138 -4.38 2.26 13.69
CA SER A 138 -4.78 3.36 12.78
C SER A 138 -3.59 4.14 12.18
N MET A 139 -2.37 3.70 12.41
CA MET A 139 -1.18 4.26 11.76
C MET A 139 -0.89 3.52 10.46
N VAL A 140 -0.68 4.25 9.37
CA VAL A 140 -0.27 3.72 8.06
C VAL A 140 1.14 4.24 7.75
N PHE A 141 2.03 3.33 7.36
CA PHE A 141 3.42 3.63 7.02
C PHE A 141 3.58 3.56 5.50
N VAL A 142 4.02 4.67 4.92
CA VAL A 142 4.02 4.90 3.47
C VAL A 142 5.46 5.06 2.97
N PRO A 143 5.94 4.18 2.08
CA PRO A 143 7.22 4.36 1.42
C PRO A 143 7.06 5.39 0.29
N CYS A 144 7.73 6.53 0.43
CA CYS A 144 7.70 7.63 -0.51
C CYS A 144 9.04 7.81 -1.21
N SER A 145 9.06 8.56 -2.31
CA SER A 145 10.28 8.88 -3.05
C SER A 145 11.29 9.70 -2.23
N ASP A 146 10.82 10.45 -1.26
CA ASP A 146 11.58 11.32 -0.36
C ASP A 146 11.75 10.76 1.06
N GLY A 147 11.21 9.56 1.34
CA GLY A 147 11.43 8.90 2.62
C GLY A 147 10.29 7.98 3.07
N LEU A 148 10.28 7.64 4.35
CA LEU A 148 9.24 6.84 4.98
C LEU A 148 8.38 7.75 5.87
N TYR A 149 7.09 7.73 5.63
CA TYR A 149 6.11 8.55 6.35
C TYR A 149 5.19 7.68 7.21
N ALA A 150 4.84 8.17 8.39
CA ALA A 150 3.73 7.64 9.17
C ALA A 150 2.55 8.59 9.10
N VAL A 151 1.41 8.08 8.70
CA VAL A 151 0.14 8.81 8.67
C VAL A 151 -0.76 8.27 9.78
N SER A 152 -1.10 9.13 10.72
CA SER A 152 -2.14 8.85 11.73
C SER A 152 -3.50 9.09 11.10
N VAL A 153 -4.38 8.08 11.17
CA VAL A 153 -5.70 8.09 10.54
C VAL A 153 -6.79 7.99 11.60
N SER A 154 -7.76 8.89 11.55
CA SER A 154 -9.01 8.84 12.33
C SER A 154 -10.20 8.51 11.42
N ALA A 155 -11.40 8.46 11.97
CA ALA A 155 -12.60 8.25 11.17
C ALA A 155 -12.90 9.41 10.19
N THR A 156 -12.37 10.61 10.42
CA THR A 156 -12.71 11.81 9.64
C THR A 156 -11.51 12.62 9.16
N SER A 157 -10.28 12.25 9.59
CA SER A 157 -9.08 13.05 9.28
C SER A 157 -7.83 12.19 9.21
N MET A 158 -6.80 12.78 8.59
CA MET A 158 -5.46 12.21 8.50
C MET A 158 -4.43 13.29 8.81
N GLN A 159 -3.29 12.90 9.36
CA GLN A 159 -2.14 13.79 9.55
C GLN A 159 -0.83 13.02 9.45
N VAL A 160 0.21 13.66 8.95
CA VAL A 160 1.57 13.11 9.04
C VAL A 160 2.02 13.19 10.50
N ALA A 161 2.28 12.02 11.10
CA ALA A 161 2.75 11.90 12.47
C ALA A 161 4.27 12.09 12.56
N TRP A 162 5.01 11.49 11.65
CA TRP A 162 6.46 11.63 11.53
C TRP A 162 6.95 11.26 10.12
N HIS A 163 8.19 11.63 9.84
CA HIS A 163 8.87 11.37 8.57
C HIS A 163 10.34 11.03 8.82
N VAL A 164 10.84 10.03 8.10
CA VAL A 164 12.25 9.66 8.03
C VAL A 164 12.75 9.91 6.62
N GLY A 165 13.59 10.92 6.42
CA GLY A 165 14.10 11.38 5.13
C GLY A 165 15.17 10.43 4.55
N ARG A 166 14.76 9.22 4.15
CA ARG A 166 15.60 8.22 3.45
C ARG A 166 14.91 7.78 2.17
N PRO A 167 15.24 8.39 1.02
CA PRO A 167 14.53 8.18 -0.25
C PRO A 167 14.56 6.73 -0.78
N ALA A 168 15.50 5.92 -0.33
CA ALA A 168 15.67 4.54 -0.79
C ALA A 168 15.01 3.48 0.12
N LEU A 169 14.23 3.90 1.14
CA LEU A 169 13.49 2.94 1.96
C LEU A 169 12.40 2.27 1.13
N ALA A 170 12.50 0.96 1.07
CA ALA A 170 11.56 0.08 0.37
C ALA A 170 10.29 -0.18 1.21
N PRO A 171 9.27 -0.87 0.67
CA PRO A 171 8.05 -1.15 1.38
C PRO A 171 8.28 -1.76 2.77
N PRO A 172 7.70 -1.17 3.81
CA PRO A 172 7.92 -1.63 5.18
C PRO A 172 7.01 -2.80 5.58
N VAL A 173 7.37 -3.49 6.67
CA VAL A 173 6.50 -4.43 7.38
C VAL A 173 6.53 -4.16 8.88
N THR A 174 5.43 -4.43 9.58
CA THR A 174 5.36 -4.38 11.04
C THR A 174 5.58 -5.78 11.62
N ALA A 175 6.56 -5.93 12.50
CA ALA A 175 6.86 -7.20 13.16
C ALA A 175 7.58 -6.95 14.49
N ALA A 176 7.36 -7.80 15.48
CA ALA A 176 8.03 -7.76 16.80
C ALA A 176 8.04 -6.35 17.42
N GLY A 177 6.91 -5.64 17.35
CA GLY A 177 6.77 -4.29 17.92
C GLY A 177 7.49 -3.17 17.16
N ALA A 178 8.14 -3.45 16.05
CA ALA A 178 8.87 -2.48 15.24
C ALA A 178 8.38 -2.40 13.80
N LEU A 179 8.77 -1.34 13.11
CA LEU A 179 8.56 -1.13 11.67
C LEU A 179 9.88 -1.41 10.94
N TRP A 180 9.89 -2.42 10.09
CA TRP A 180 11.09 -2.87 9.38
C TRP A 180 11.06 -2.43 7.93
N ALA A 181 12.16 -1.86 7.45
CA ALA A 181 12.32 -1.46 6.06
C ALA A 181 13.77 -1.63 5.59
N ILE A 182 13.94 -1.96 4.31
CA ILE A 182 15.25 -2.07 3.67
C ILE A 182 15.58 -0.75 3.00
N ASP A 183 16.75 -0.19 3.28
CA ASP A 183 17.33 0.88 2.49
C ASP A 183 18.11 0.26 1.33
N ALA A 184 17.54 0.33 0.13
CA ALA A 184 18.12 -0.30 -1.05
C ALA A 184 19.42 0.38 -1.51
N SER A 185 19.66 1.65 -1.16
CA SER A 185 20.89 2.36 -1.54
C SER A 185 22.10 1.96 -0.71
N SER A 186 21.89 1.67 0.56
CA SER A 186 22.96 1.27 1.50
C SER A 186 23.01 -0.24 1.74
N GLY A 187 22.00 -1.00 1.31
CA GLY A 187 21.88 -2.42 1.64
C GLY A 187 21.75 -2.65 3.14
N THR A 188 20.95 -1.82 3.82
CA THR A 188 20.76 -1.87 5.27
C THR A 188 19.31 -2.17 5.60
N LEU A 189 19.08 -3.14 6.48
CA LEU A 189 17.79 -3.38 7.10
C LEU A 189 17.70 -2.52 8.37
N TYR A 190 16.67 -1.71 8.44
CA TYR A 190 16.35 -0.86 9.59
C TYR A 190 15.13 -1.37 10.34
N ALA A 191 15.11 -1.16 11.66
CA ALA A 191 13.91 -1.21 12.48
C ALA A 191 13.67 0.16 13.10
N PHE A 192 12.45 0.66 12.96
CA PHE A 192 12.01 1.93 13.52
C PHE A 192 10.95 1.71 14.60
N GLU A 193 10.95 2.56 15.62
CA GLU A 193 9.85 2.65 16.55
C GLU A 193 8.59 3.18 15.82
N PRO A 194 7.48 2.43 15.77
CA PRO A 194 6.32 2.82 14.98
C PRO A 194 5.69 4.15 15.40
N ALA A 195 5.80 4.52 16.68
CA ALA A 195 5.20 5.76 17.20
C ALA A 195 5.97 7.03 16.82
N THR A 196 7.29 6.95 16.62
CA THR A 196 8.17 8.13 16.49
C THR A 196 9.03 8.15 15.24
N GLY A 197 9.18 7.01 14.54
CA GLY A 197 10.13 6.84 13.45
C GLY A 197 11.60 6.79 13.90
N LYS A 198 11.87 6.71 15.21
CA LYS A 198 13.23 6.59 15.74
C LYS A 198 13.83 5.25 15.30
N ASN A 199 15.05 5.28 14.75
CA ASN A 199 15.78 4.06 14.47
C ASN A 199 16.17 3.37 15.80
N VAL A 200 15.71 2.12 15.98
CA VAL A 200 16.00 1.30 17.17
C VAL A 200 16.94 0.14 16.88
N TYR A 201 17.09 -0.22 15.59
CA TYR A 201 18.04 -1.25 15.16
C TYR A 201 18.41 -1.05 13.68
N SER A 202 19.64 -1.43 13.31
CA SER A 202 20.05 -1.51 11.92
C SER A 202 21.16 -2.54 11.73
N THR A 203 21.14 -3.21 10.58
CA THR A 203 22.19 -4.15 10.20
C THR A 203 22.41 -4.13 8.69
N SER A 204 23.67 -4.27 8.26
CA SER A 204 23.98 -4.43 6.83
C SER A 204 23.54 -5.82 6.37
N ILE A 205 22.77 -5.85 5.29
CA ILE A 205 22.36 -7.10 4.63
C ILE A 205 23.05 -7.30 3.28
N GLY A 206 23.66 -6.25 2.73
CA GLY A 206 24.28 -6.22 1.40
C GLY A 206 23.31 -5.74 0.32
N ALA A 207 23.59 -6.02 -0.95
CA ALA A 207 22.83 -5.48 -2.08
C ALA A 207 21.33 -5.80 -1.99
N ALA A 208 20.50 -4.79 -2.17
CA ALA A 208 19.05 -4.92 -2.18
C ALA A 208 18.45 -4.11 -3.36
N ASN A 209 17.29 -4.51 -3.83
CA ASN A 209 16.55 -3.80 -4.89
C ASN A 209 15.53 -2.84 -4.27
N ARG A 210 15.16 -1.81 -5.02
CA ARG A 210 14.25 -0.71 -4.59
C ARG A 210 12.94 -1.19 -3.96
N TYR A 211 12.39 -2.31 -4.40
CA TYR A 211 11.10 -2.84 -3.92
C TYR A 211 11.24 -4.11 -3.08
N SER A 212 12.45 -4.37 -2.58
CA SER A 212 12.69 -5.50 -1.69
C SER A 212 11.98 -5.31 -0.36
N THR A 213 10.92 -6.07 -0.14
CA THR A 213 10.14 -6.03 1.11
C THR A 213 10.64 -7.11 2.06
N PRO A 214 10.89 -6.81 3.35
CA PRO A 214 11.13 -7.84 4.35
C PRO A 214 9.88 -8.70 4.55
N ALA A 215 10.06 -9.90 5.03
CA ALA A 215 8.99 -10.75 5.55
C ALA A 215 9.24 -11.04 7.03
N ALA A 216 8.19 -11.34 7.77
CA ALA A 216 8.30 -11.71 9.17
C ALA A 216 7.63 -13.07 9.44
N THR A 217 8.24 -13.83 10.32
CA THR A 217 7.71 -15.08 10.86
C THR A 217 8.02 -15.13 12.35
N GLU A 218 7.59 -16.18 13.06
CA GLU A 218 7.88 -16.33 14.49
C GLU A 218 9.39 -16.27 14.76
N GLY A 219 9.82 -15.27 15.53
CA GLY A 219 11.18 -15.08 15.97
C GLY A 219 12.16 -14.54 14.93
N PHE A 220 11.73 -14.22 13.70
CA PHE A 220 12.63 -13.72 12.67
C PHE A 220 11.99 -12.64 11.79
N VAL A 221 12.83 -11.69 11.35
CA VAL A 221 12.60 -10.85 10.18
C VAL A 221 13.57 -11.27 9.09
N VAL A 222 13.05 -11.55 7.91
CA VAL A 222 13.78 -12.11 6.77
C VAL A 222 13.83 -11.08 5.64
N ALA A 223 15.03 -10.79 5.14
CA ALA A 223 15.27 -9.78 4.11
C ALA A 223 15.99 -10.39 2.89
N PRO A 224 15.52 -10.14 1.66
CA PRO A 224 16.25 -10.51 0.45
C PRO A 224 17.45 -9.58 0.26
N SER A 225 18.58 -10.14 -0.19
CA SER A 225 19.82 -9.41 -0.40
C SER A 225 20.66 -10.03 -1.53
N GLY A 226 20.58 -9.46 -2.74
CA GLY A 226 21.26 -9.99 -3.90
C GLY A 226 20.81 -11.44 -4.20
N ASN A 227 21.75 -12.39 -4.11
CA ASN A 227 21.49 -13.82 -4.32
C ASN A 227 21.36 -14.62 -3.01
N LYS A 228 21.13 -13.95 -1.88
CA LYS A 228 20.97 -14.56 -0.56
C LYS A 228 19.75 -14.03 0.18
N VAL A 229 19.39 -14.70 1.24
CA VAL A 229 18.39 -14.29 2.22
C VAL A 229 19.08 -14.12 3.57
N VAL A 230 18.81 -13.00 4.24
CA VAL A 230 19.32 -12.69 5.57
C VAL A 230 18.17 -12.76 6.56
N ALA A 231 18.33 -13.51 7.64
CA ALA A 231 17.38 -13.58 8.75
C ALA A 231 17.95 -12.90 9.99
N VAL A 232 17.17 -12.03 10.61
CA VAL A 232 17.48 -11.37 11.87
C VAL A 232 16.57 -11.94 12.94
N SER A 233 17.15 -12.51 14.01
CA SER A 233 16.36 -12.94 15.16
C SER A 233 15.74 -11.75 15.86
N VAL A 234 14.44 -11.84 16.14
CA VAL A 234 13.67 -10.88 16.91
C VAL A 234 13.03 -11.61 18.08
N SER A 235 13.51 -11.34 19.28
CA SER A 235 12.84 -11.76 20.51
C SER A 235 11.72 -10.76 20.79
N GLY A 236 10.51 -11.28 20.92
CA GLY A 236 9.36 -10.52 21.39
C GLY A 236 9.43 -10.25 22.89
#